data_a0669890b081c40a6694c71bf4c8e2b8
#
_entry.id   a0669890b081c40a6694c71bf4c8e2b8
#
_cell.length_a   1.000
_cell.length_b   1.000
_cell.length_c   1.000
_cell.angle_alpha   90.00
_cell.angle_beta   90.00
_cell.angle_gamma   90.00
#
_symmetry.space_group_name_H-M   'P 1'
#
loop_
_entity.id
_entity.type
_entity.pdbx_description
1 polymer ?
#
loop_
_entity_poly.entity_id
_entity_poly.type
_entity_poly.pdbx_seq_one_letter_code
_entity_poly.pdbx_strand_id
1 'polypeptide(L)'
;LIRIINRITAPDEGRVLLGGRCLAPEDVRRIGYLPEERGLYKKMKVGEQALYFAQLKGLSKREAALRLKRWFEKFGIAGWWDKKVEELSKGMAQKVQFIVTVLHEPELLIFDEPFSGFDPVNANLLKNEILALRDAGATIVFSTHNMSSVEEICDHITLIDRSRNVLSGPVDEVRRRHGGNVFRIDFAGDLSALDLQALERVARVVAEPRPEGRLLTMRLQLPSADSVRSALSLLNERVEIRGFEEIIPSMNDIFIRAVGGEL
;
A
#
# COMPACT_ATOMS: atom_id res chain seq x y z
N LEU A 1 16.94 7.09 -0.04
CA LEU A 1 15.92 8.10 -0.34
C LEU A 1 15.25 8.61 0.94
N ILE A 2 14.60 7.76 1.76
CA ILE A 2 13.86 8.16 3.00
C ILE A 2 14.76 8.95 3.96
N ARG A 3 15.99 8.51 4.22
CA ARG A 3 16.94 9.22 5.09
C ARG A 3 17.32 10.61 4.56
N ILE A 4 17.37 10.78 3.23
CA ILE A 4 17.66 12.08 2.60
C ILE A 4 16.47 13.02 2.77
N ILE A 5 15.23 12.56 2.54
CA ILE A 5 14.02 13.37 2.72
C ILE A 5 13.89 13.82 4.19
N ASN A 6 14.26 12.96 5.14
CA ASN A 6 14.25 13.30 6.57
C ASN A 6 15.48 14.09 7.04
N ARG A 7 16.38 14.50 6.15
CA ARG A 7 17.63 15.21 6.44
C ARG A 7 18.57 14.48 7.42
N ILE A 8 18.47 13.15 7.48
CA ILE A 8 19.38 12.31 8.26
C ILE A 8 20.71 12.13 7.50
N THR A 9 20.64 12.11 6.17
CA THR A 9 21.79 11.98 5.28
C THR A 9 21.67 13.06 4.19
N ALA A 10 22.75 13.72 3.84
CA ALA A 10 22.79 14.66 2.72
C ALA A 10 22.71 13.88 1.37
N PRO A 11 22.07 14.43 0.34
CA PRO A 11 22.20 13.87 -1.00
C PRO A 11 23.60 14.14 -1.56
N ASP A 12 24.12 13.22 -2.36
CA ASP A 12 25.37 13.44 -3.10
C ASP A 12 25.16 14.49 -4.19
N GLU A 13 24.01 14.43 -4.87
CA GLU A 13 23.57 15.39 -5.88
C GLU A 13 22.07 15.63 -5.80
N GLY A 14 21.63 16.74 -6.38
CA GLY A 14 20.20 17.08 -6.44
C GLY A 14 19.70 17.81 -5.20
N ARG A 15 18.37 17.93 -5.10
CA ARG A 15 17.70 18.65 -4.01
C ARG A 15 16.34 18.03 -3.70
N VAL A 16 15.92 18.14 -2.44
CA VAL A 16 14.56 17.76 -2.01
C VAL A 16 13.71 19.01 -1.93
N LEU A 17 12.52 18.95 -2.49
CA LEU A 17 11.54 20.04 -2.41
C LEU A 17 10.35 19.58 -1.56
N LEU A 18 9.88 20.47 -0.68
CA LEU A 18 8.65 20.29 0.09
C LEU A 18 7.76 21.52 -0.18
N GLY A 19 6.56 21.28 -0.72
CA GLY A 19 5.65 22.38 -1.10
C GLY A 19 6.27 23.35 -2.13
N GLY A 20 7.07 22.84 -3.08
CA GLY A 20 7.70 23.62 -4.16
C GLY A 20 8.97 24.38 -3.77
N ARG A 21 9.37 24.40 -2.49
CA ARG A 21 10.61 25.04 -2.03
C ARG A 21 11.63 24.02 -1.51
N CYS A 22 12.91 24.37 -1.56
CA CYS A 22 13.97 23.51 -1.02
C CYS A 22 13.73 23.24 0.47
N LEU A 23 13.88 21.97 0.83
CA LEU A 23 13.72 21.49 2.20
C LEU A 23 14.73 22.15 3.14
N ALA A 24 14.24 22.88 4.15
CA ALA A 24 15.01 23.57 5.17
C ALA A 24 15.07 22.77 6.48
N PRO A 25 16.01 23.05 7.40
CA PRO A 25 16.08 22.38 8.70
C PRO A 25 14.78 22.45 9.51
N GLU A 26 14.06 23.55 9.43
CA GLU A 26 12.82 23.81 10.14
C GLU A 26 11.66 22.93 9.66
N ASP A 27 11.72 22.47 8.41
CA ASP A 27 10.68 21.63 7.81
C ASP A 27 10.60 20.23 8.45
N VAL A 28 11.61 19.80 9.19
CA VAL A 28 11.55 18.56 9.98
C VAL A 28 10.38 18.55 10.97
N ARG A 29 9.87 19.73 11.38
CA ARG A 29 8.65 19.84 12.20
C ARG A 29 7.37 19.58 11.41
N ARG A 30 7.40 19.69 10.08
CA ARG A 30 6.28 19.40 9.17
C ARG A 30 6.28 17.96 8.66
N ILE A 31 7.31 17.19 9.05
CA ILE A 31 7.51 15.81 8.63
C ILE A 31 7.39 14.89 9.84
N GLY A 32 6.52 13.87 9.72
CA GLY A 32 6.50 12.74 10.63
C GLY A 32 7.23 11.56 10.01
N TYR A 33 8.19 10.98 10.71
CA TYR A 33 8.93 9.80 10.24
C TYR A 33 8.85 8.68 11.26
N LEU A 34 8.33 7.55 10.81
CA LEU A 34 8.30 6.28 11.53
C LEU A 34 9.36 5.36 10.93
N PRO A 35 10.52 5.19 11.55
CA PRO A 35 11.54 4.25 11.06
C PRO A 35 11.14 2.80 11.35
N GLU A 36 11.66 1.87 10.55
CA GLU A 36 11.53 0.42 10.78
C GLU A 36 12.13 0.02 12.14
N GLU A 37 13.32 0.53 12.45
CA GLU A 37 13.95 0.33 13.75
C GLU A 37 13.40 1.33 14.79
N ARG A 38 13.25 0.86 16.02
CA ARG A 38 12.60 1.64 17.07
C ARG A 38 13.51 2.73 17.61
N GLY A 39 13.08 3.99 17.46
CA GLY A 39 13.74 5.17 18.02
C GLY A 39 13.34 5.50 19.47
N LEU A 40 12.76 4.57 20.21
CA LEU A 40 12.29 4.83 21.57
C LEU A 40 13.40 4.57 22.61
N TYR A 41 13.52 5.46 23.60
CA TYR A 41 14.49 5.33 24.72
C TYR A 41 13.97 4.35 25.77
N LYS A 42 14.60 3.19 25.88
CA LYS A 42 14.14 2.05 26.68
C LYS A 42 13.88 2.38 28.16
N LYS A 43 14.70 3.22 28.78
CA LYS A 43 14.62 3.54 30.21
C LYS A 43 13.62 4.65 30.55
N MET A 44 13.12 5.38 29.55
CA MET A 44 12.12 6.44 29.78
C MET A 44 10.72 5.86 29.94
N LYS A 45 9.86 6.55 30.68
CA LYS A 45 8.43 6.28 30.71
C LYS A 45 7.79 6.68 29.39
N VAL A 46 6.75 5.93 28.98
CA VAL A 46 6.03 6.14 27.70
C VAL A 46 5.48 7.56 27.61
N GLY A 47 4.78 8.04 28.64
CA GLY A 47 4.20 9.38 28.66
C GLY A 47 5.25 10.50 28.64
N GLU A 48 6.33 10.35 29.40
CA GLU A 48 7.44 11.32 29.41
C GLU A 48 8.10 11.43 28.04
N GLN A 49 8.38 10.29 27.41
CA GLN A 49 9.00 10.25 26.09
C GLN A 49 8.08 10.80 25.01
N ALA A 50 6.80 10.47 25.05
CA ALA A 50 5.81 10.97 24.09
C ALA A 50 5.68 12.50 24.20
N LEU A 51 5.65 13.06 25.41
CA LEU A 51 5.69 14.51 25.63
C LEU A 51 6.99 15.13 25.11
N TYR A 52 8.13 14.50 25.36
CA TYR A 52 9.42 14.97 24.88
C TYR A 52 9.47 15.08 23.35
N PHE A 53 9.07 14.01 22.64
CA PHE A 53 9.03 14.05 21.18
C PHE A 53 8.06 15.09 20.63
N ALA A 54 6.89 15.23 21.26
CA ALA A 54 5.91 16.25 20.88
C ALA A 54 6.47 17.67 21.01
N GLN A 55 7.20 17.95 22.09
CA GLN A 55 7.84 19.25 22.30
C GLN A 55 8.98 19.51 21.30
N LEU A 56 9.77 18.49 20.94
CA LEU A 56 10.78 18.61 19.88
C LEU A 56 10.15 18.99 18.51
N LYS A 57 8.92 18.55 18.27
CA LYS A 57 8.14 18.92 17.08
C LYS A 57 7.43 20.26 17.18
N GLY A 58 7.57 20.96 18.31
CA GLY A 58 7.08 22.33 18.50
C GLY A 58 5.75 22.46 19.24
N LEU A 59 5.17 21.37 19.73
CA LEU A 59 3.96 21.43 20.54
C LEU A 59 4.28 21.97 21.96
N SER A 60 3.37 22.75 22.50
CA SER A 60 3.44 23.10 23.93
C SER A 60 3.16 21.85 24.78
N LYS A 61 3.70 21.81 26.01
CA LYS A 61 3.45 20.69 26.94
C LYS A 61 1.96 20.43 27.17
N ARG A 62 1.17 21.51 27.28
CA ARG A 62 -0.30 21.43 27.50
C ARG A 62 -1.01 20.81 26.29
N GLU A 63 -0.68 21.28 25.11
CA GLU A 63 -1.26 20.77 23.85
C GLU A 63 -0.86 19.31 23.60
N ALA A 64 0.43 18.98 23.77
CA ALA A 64 0.95 17.63 23.66
C ALA A 64 0.22 16.68 24.61
N ALA A 65 0.02 17.06 25.87
CA ALA A 65 -0.69 16.23 26.84
C ALA A 65 -2.16 15.97 26.44
N LEU A 66 -2.87 16.99 25.92
CA LEU A 66 -4.24 16.85 25.46
C LEU A 66 -4.35 15.92 24.25
N ARG A 67 -3.45 16.09 23.25
CA ARG A 67 -3.41 15.25 22.06
C ARG A 67 -3.03 13.80 22.40
N LEU A 68 -2.02 13.61 23.27
CA LEU A 68 -1.58 12.29 23.74
C LEU A 68 -2.72 11.56 24.47
N LYS A 69 -3.48 12.23 25.31
CA LYS A 69 -4.63 11.61 25.98
C LYS A 69 -5.61 11.03 24.98
N ARG A 70 -6.00 11.79 23.94
CA ARG A 70 -6.91 11.33 22.89
C ARG A 70 -6.34 10.14 22.11
N TRP A 71 -5.06 10.20 21.74
CA TRP A 71 -4.42 9.12 21.00
C TRP A 71 -4.27 7.86 21.85
N PHE A 72 -3.92 7.99 23.14
CA PHE A 72 -3.78 6.87 24.04
C PHE A 72 -5.13 6.19 24.33
N GLU A 73 -6.20 6.96 24.47
CA GLU A 73 -7.57 6.43 24.56
C GLU A 73 -7.97 5.69 23.29
N LYS A 74 -7.75 6.30 22.13
CA LYS A 74 -8.07 5.74 20.81
C LYS A 74 -7.37 4.39 20.55
N PHE A 75 -6.10 4.27 20.97
CA PHE A 75 -5.31 3.05 20.80
C PHE A 75 -5.45 2.05 21.96
N GLY A 76 -6.27 2.37 22.96
CA GLY A 76 -6.48 1.51 24.14
C GLY A 76 -5.24 1.37 25.02
N ILE A 77 -4.38 2.40 25.08
CA ILE A 77 -3.09 2.37 25.78
C ILE A 77 -2.98 3.42 26.92
N ALA A 78 -4.10 3.96 27.37
CA ALA A 78 -4.10 4.98 28.43
C ALA A 78 -3.38 4.53 29.71
N GLY A 79 -3.47 3.25 30.06
CA GLY A 79 -2.77 2.67 31.22
C GLY A 79 -1.25 2.49 31.04
N TRP A 80 -0.66 2.88 29.89
CA TRP A 80 0.78 2.70 29.65
C TRP A 80 1.60 3.94 29.98
N TRP A 81 0.98 5.02 30.38
CA TRP A 81 1.64 6.32 30.62
C TRP A 81 2.88 6.22 31.50
N ASP A 82 2.78 5.49 32.62
CA ASP A 82 3.86 5.34 33.60
C ASP A 82 4.76 4.11 33.37
N LYS A 83 4.45 3.26 32.41
CA LYS A 83 5.28 2.12 32.05
C LYS A 83 6.57 2.59 31.42
N LYS A 84 7.66 1.88 31.67
CA LYS A 84 8.91 2.07 30.92
C LYS A 84 8.80 1.46 29.53
N VAL A 85 9.48 2.05 28.56
CA VAL A 85 9.48 1.53 27.18
C VAL A 85 10.03 0.10 27.10
N GLU A 86 10.98 -0.26 27.93
CA GLU A 86 11.55 -1.62 28.00
C GLU A 86 10.54 -2.69 28.42
N GLU A 87 9.44 -2.31 29.07
CA GLU A 87 8.36 -3.21 29.51
C GLU A 87 7.33 -3.48 28.37
N LEU A 88 7.46 -2.79 27.25
CA LEU A 88 6.54 -2.92 26.12
C LEU A 88 6.93 -4.08 25.22
N SER A 89 5.91 -4.84 24.77
CA SER A 89 6.08 -5.77 23.65
C SER A 89 6.42 -5.03 22.35
N LYS A 90 6.81 -5.77 21.32
CA LYS A 90 7.11 -5.19 20.00
C LYS A 90 5.95 -4.38 19.44
N GLY A 91 4.73 -4.94 19.40
CA GLY A 91 3.55 -4.25 18.90
C GLY A 91 3.14 -3.06 19.78
N MET A 92 3.31 -3.17 21.11
CA MET A 92 3.06 -2.06 22.03
C MET A 92 3.98 -0.86 21.75
N ALA A 93 5.27 -1.11 21.59
CA ALA A 93 6.23 -0.05 21.29
C ALA A 93 5.95 0.60 19.93
N GLN A 94 5.49 -0.17 18.94
CA GLN A 94 5.09 0.36 17.63
C GLN A 94 3.88 1.30 17.71
N LYS A 95 2.86 0.98 18.52
CA LYS A 95 1.73 1.88 18.76
C LYS A 95 2.20 3.23 19.31
N VAL A 96 3.07 3.21 20.32
CA VAL A 96 3.63 4.44 20.89
C VAL A 96 4.43 5.22 19.84
N GLN A 97 5.26 4.53 19.07
CA GLN A 97 6.07 5.15 18.02
C GLN A 97 5.23 5.77 16.92
N PHE A 98 4.15 5.10 16.49
CA PHE A 98 3.20 5.68 15.54
C PHE A 98 2.56 6.95 16.11
N ILE A 99 2.05 6.90 17.35
CA ILE A 99 1.41 8.06 17.99
C ILE A 99 2.36 9.26 18.03
N VAL A 100 3.60 9.09 18.47
CA VAL A 100 4.56 10.22 18.54
C VAL A 100 4.97 10.74 17.16
N THR A 101 4.84 9.91 16.12
CA THR A 101 5.10 10.30 14.73
C THR A 101 4.01 11.20 14.17
N VAL A 102 2.74 10.97 14.51
CA VAL A 102 1.59 11.69 13.93
C VAL A 102 1.05 12.81 14.83
N LEU A 103 1.44 12.84 16.10
CA LEU A 103 0.88 13.69 17.14
C LEU A 103 0.89 15.19 16.83
N HIS A 104 1.91 15.66 16.11
CA HIS A 104 2.09 17.06 15.74
C HIS A 104 1.39 17.46 14.45
N GLU A 105 0.59 16.53 13.85
CA GLU A 105 -0.20 16.75 12.63
C GLU A 105 0.68 17.21 11.45
N PRO A 106 1.68 16.40 11.05
CA PRO A 106 2.59 16.77 9.98
C PRO A 106 1.89 16.76 8.61
N GLU A 107 2.37 17.58 7.68
CA GLU A 107 1.91 17.65 6.30
C GLU A 107 2.39 16.44 5.48
N LEU A 108 3.59 15.94 5.82
CA LEU A 108 4.20 14.76 5.19
C LEU A 108 4.46 13.69 6.25
N LEU A 109 3.92 12.52 6.04
CA LEU A 109 4.14 11.33 6.86
C LEU A 109 4.94 10.32 6.05
N ILE A 110 6.05 9.86 6.61
CA ILE A 110 6.89 8.81 6.01
C ILE A 110 6.92 7.64 6.98
N PHE A 111 6.43 6.49 6.52
CA PHE A 111 6.38 5.24 7.29
C PHE A 111 7.27 4.19 6.64
N ASP A 112 8.23 3.67 7.39
CA ASP A 112 9.14 2.61 6.94
C ASP A 112 8.69 1.28 7.55
N GLU A 113 8.14 0.38 6.73
CA GLU A 113 7.55 -0.89 7.13
C GLU A 113 6.54 -0.77 8.31
N PRO A 114 5.50 0.09 8.20
CA PRO A 114 4.65 0.45 9.34
C PRO A 114 3.90 -0.71 9.96
N PHE A 115 3.64 -1.78 9.20
CA PHE A 115 2.86 -2.94 9.66
C PHE A 115 3.72 -4.09 10.19
N SER A 116 5.06 -3.97 10.11
CA SER A 116 5.99 -5.01 10.56
C SER A 116 5.83 -5.28 12.06
N GLY A 117 5.53 -6.54 12.41
CA GLY A 117 5.44 -7.00 13.79
C GLY A 117 4.11 -6.70 14.51
N PHE A 118 3.10 -6.25 13.79
CA PHE A 118 1.72 -6.22 14.25
C PHE A 118 1.00 -7.56 13.96
N ASP A 119 0.07 -7.92 14.82
CA ASP A 119 -0.96 -8.90 14.50
C ASP A 119 -2.00 -8.27 13.55
N PRO A 120 -2.83 -9.08 12.86
CA PRO A 120 -3.79 -8.56 11.88
C PRO A 120 -4.76 -7.50 12.41
N VAL A 121 -5.18 -7.61 13.69
CA VAL A 121 -6.14 -6.66 14.29
C VAL A 121 -5.49 -5.29 14.47
N ASN A 122 -4.27 -5.27 15.02
CA ASN A 122 -3.52 -4.04 15.22
C ASN A 122 -3.02 -3.45 13.90
N ALA A 123 -2.67 -4.27 12.92
CA ALA A 123 -2.34 -3.80 11.58
C ALA A 123 -3.54 -3.08 10.92
N ASN A 124 -4.75 -3.63 11.02
CA ASN A 124 -5.96 -2.99 10.50
C ASN A 124 -6.29 -1.68 11.23
N LEU A 125 -6.10 -1.62 12.55
CA LEU A 125 -6.26 -0.37 13.30
C LEU A 125 -5.30 0.70 12.76
N LEU A 126 -4.03 0.37 12.60
CA LEU A 126 -3.02 1.30 12.10
C LEU A 126 -3.31 1.75 10.67
N LYS A 127 -3.73 0.83 9.80
CA LYS A 127 -4.12 1.11 8.43
C LYS A 127 -5.29 2.12 8.38
N ASN A 128 -6.33 1.91 9.17
CA ASN A 128 -7.46 2.83 9.22
C ASN A 128 -7.04 4.24 9.68
N GLU A 129 -6.11 4.32 10.64
CA GLU A 129 -5.56 5.61 11.08
C GLU A 129 -4.73 6.30 10.00
N ILE A 130 -3.92 5.54 9.26
CA ILE A 130 -3.16 6.07 8.12
C ILE A 130 -4.10 6.64 7.06
N LEU A 131 -5.16 5.90 6.70
CA LEU A 131 -6.18 6.38 5.76
C LEU A 131 -6.91 7.61 6.28
N ALA A 132 -7.28 7.66 7.55
CA ALA A 132 -7.91 8.84 8.15
C ALA A 132 -7.01 10.08 8.12
N LEU A 133 -5.69 9.92 8.33
CA LEU A 133 -4.72 11.01 8.21
C LEU A 133 -4.58 11.51 6.77
N ARG A 134 -4.58 10.60 5.78
CA ARG A 134 -4.63 10.94 4.35
C ARG A 134 -5.89 11.75 4.03
N ASP A 135 -7.05 11.28 4.46
CA ASP A 135 -8.34 11.92 4.21
C ASP A 135 -8.45 13.29 4.90
N ALA A 136 -7.70 13.50 5.98
CA ALA A 136 -7.52 14.80 6.63
C ALA A 136 -6.53 15.73 5.91
N GLY A 137 -5.90 15.29 4.80
CA GLY A 137 -5.05 16.09 3.94
C GLY A 137 -3.53 15.88 4.10
N ALA A 138 -3.09 14.92 4.91
CA ALA A 138 -1.69 14.58 5.00
C ALA A 138 -1.21 13.84 3.74
N THR A 139 -0.04 14.18 3.24
CA THR A 139 0.66 13.40 2.22
C THR A 139 1.37 12.23 2.90
N ILE A 140 1.13 11.00 2.41
CA ILE A 140 1.69 9.80 3.01
C ILE A 140 2.62 9.09 2.02
N VAL A 141 3.81 8.80 2.47
CA VAL A 141 4.79 7.95 1.78
C VAL A 141 5.08 6.78 2.70
N PHE A 142 4.91 5.56 2.25
CA PHE A 142 5.38 4.41 3.01
C PHE A 142 6.17 3.44 2.15
N SER A 143 7.19 2.84 2.75
CA SER A 143 7.94 1.74 2.15
C SER A 143 7.39 0.43 2.69
N THR A 144 7.25 -0.55 1.82
CA THR A 144 6.88 -1.90 2.20
C THR A 144 7.28 -2.91 1.14
N HIS A 145 7.48 -4.14 1.56
CA HIS A 145 7.60 -5.31 0.68
C HIS A 145 6.29 -6.11 0.59
N ASN A 146 5.24 -5.69 1.30
CA ASN A 146 3.92 -6.31 1.28
C ASN A 146 3.05 -5.69 0.18
N MET A 147 2.98 -6.36 -0.97
CA MET A 147 2.25 -5.87 -2.15
C MET A 147 0.73 -5.77 -1.93
N SER A 148 0.15 -6.61 -1.05
CA SER A 148 -1.28 -6.49 -0.70
C SER A 148 -1.57 -5.15 0.00
N SER A 149 -0.69 -4.70 0.89
CA SER A 149 -0.81 -3.39 1.54
C SER A 149 -0.70 -2.24 0.53
N VAL A 150 0.12 -2.41 -0.51
CA VAL A 150 0.22 -1.42 -1.61
C VAL A 150 -1.12 -1.28 -2.33
N GLU A 151 -1.73 -2.40 -2.73
CA GLU A 151 -3.03 -2.40 -3.43
C GLU A 151 -4.17 -1.81 -2.59
N GLU A 152 -4.11 -2.00 -1.28
CA GLU A 152 -5.16 -1.55 -0.37
C GLU A 152 -5.08 -0.08 0.02
N ILE A 153 -3.88 0.51 0.06
CA ILE A 153 -3.65 1.82 0.70
C ILE A 153 -3.11 2.85 -0.27
N CYS A 154 -2.29 2.43 -1.26
CA CYS A 154 -1.61 3.36 -2.15
C CYS A 154 -2.45 3.82 -3.33
N ASP A 155 -2.43 5.12 -3.60
CA ASP A 155 -2.89 5.68 -4.87
C ASP A 155 -1.82 5.54 -5.97
N HIS A 156 -0.54 5.67 -5.57
CA HIS A 156 0.62 5.64 -6.47
C HIS A 156 1.72 4.74 -5.92
N ILE A 157 2.50 4.16 -6.82
CA ILE A 157 3.67 3.35 -6.49
C ILE A 157 4.92 3.84 -7.23
N THR A 158 6.05 3.65 -6.59
CA THR A 158 7.37 3.71 -7.21
C THR A 158 8.17 2.49 -6.78
N LEU A 159 8.46 1.60 -7.72
CA LEU A 159 9.27 0.41 -7.49
C LEU A 159 10.73 0.72 -7.76
N ILE A 160 11.55 0.55 -6.73
CA ILE A 160 12.99 0.76 -6.80
C ILE A 160 13.69 -0.59 -6.66
N ASP A 161 14.42 -1.00 -7.69
CA ASP A 161 15.32 -2.14 -7.65
C ASP A 161 16.74 -1.70 -8.03
N ARG A 162 17.75 -2.17 -7.30
CA ARG A 162 19.17 -1.86 -7.50
C ARG A 162 19.44 -0.37 -7.73
N SER A 163 18.81 0.47 -6.90
CA SER A 163 18.88 1.94 -6.94
C SER A 163 18.30 2.58 -8.21
N ARG A 164 17.54 1.86 -9.01
CA ARG A 164 16.84 2.36 -10.19
C ARG A 164 15.33 2.34 -9.99
N ASN A 165 14.67 3.37 -10.49
CA ASN A 165 13.22 3.36 -10.62
C ASN A 165 12.83 2.44 -11.78
N VAL A 166 12.25 1.28 -11.48
CA VAL A 166 11.83 0.28 -12.47
C VAL A 166 10.41 0.56 -12.96
N LEU A 167 9.55 1.03 -12.04
CA LEU A 167 8.14 1.20 -12.30
C LEU A 167 7.59 2.35 -11.43
N SER A 168 6.76 3.22 -12.02
CA SER A 168 6.12 4.30 -11.29
C SER A 168 4.78 4.67 -11.91
N GLY A 169 3.79 5.03 -11.10
CA GLY A 169 2.49 5.51 -11.54
C GLY A 169 1.36 5.17 -10.57
N PRO A 170 0.10 5.54 -10.94
CA PRO A 170 -1.09 5.11 -10.23
C PRO A 170 -1.17 3.58 -10.19
N VAL A 171 -1.51 3.00 -9.03
CA VAL A 171 -1.52 1.54 -8.82
C VAL A 171 -2.42 0.84 -9.84
N ASP A 172 -3.63 1.35 -10.05
CA ASP A 172 -4.60 0.77 -10.99
C ASP A 172 -4.12 0.82 -12.45
N GLU A 173 -3.48 1.92 -12.86
CA GLU A 173 -2.94 2.05 -14.22
C GLU A 173 -1.75 1.11 -14.43
N VAL A 174 -0.88 1.00 -13.44
CA VAL A 174 0.24 0.06 -13.46
C VAL A 174 -0.28 -1.37 -13.60
N ARG A 175 -1.27 -1.77 -12.82
CA ARG A 175 -1.86 -3.11 -12.88
C ARG A 175 -2.49 -3.39 -14.24
N ARG A 176 -3.29 -2.46 -14.78
CA ARG A 176 -3.92 -2.62 -16.10
C ARG A 176 -2.91 -2.67 -17.23
N ARG A 177 -1.89 -1.80 -17.21
CA ARG A 177 -0.82 -1.79 -18.23
C ARG A 177 -0.09 -3.12 -18.33
N HIS A 178 0.05 -3.82 -17.22
CA HIS A 178 0.71 -5.13 -17.15
C HIS A 178 -0.27 -6.31 -17.17
N GLY A 179 -1.57 -6.06 -17.33
CA GLY A 179 -2.64 -7.07 -17.31
C GLY A 179 -2.72 -7.96 -18.55
N GLY A 180 -2.26 -7.48 -19.69
CA GLY A 180 -2.24 -8.25 -20.92
C GLY A 180 -3.61 -8.55 -21.52
N ASN A 181 -4.69 -7.84 -21.14
CA ASN A 181 -6.07 -8.04 -21.63
C ASN A 181 -6.55 -9.50 -21.51
N VAL A 182 -6.27 -10.14 -20.38
CA VAL A 182 -6.74 -11.51 -20.09
C VAL A 182 -8.08 -11.45 -19.37
N PHE A 183 -9.04 -12.22 -19.86
CA PHE A 183 -10.40 -12.28 -19.30
C PHE A 183 -10.74 -13.69 -18.84
N ARG A 184 -11.35 -13.81 -17.69
CA ARG A 184 -12.03 -15.00 -17.20
C ARG A 184 -13.45 -14.99 -17.69
N ILE A 185 -13.91 -16.13 -18.21
CA ILE A 185 -15.27 -16.31 -18.68
C ILE A 185 -15.84 -17.54 -18.00
N ASP A 186 -16.93 -17.33 -17.28
CA ASP A 186 -17.70 -18.39 -16.64
C ASP A 186 -19.00 -18.59 -17.44
N PHE A 187 -19.30 -19.82 -17.86
CA PHE A 187 -20.43 -20.11 -18.70
C PHE A 187 -21.07 -21.47 -18.38
N ALA A 188 -22.32 -21.60 -18.74
CA ALA A 188 -23.06 -22.86 -18.71
C ALA A 188 -23.33 -23.34 -20.15
N GLY A 189 -23.29 -24.64 -20.37
CA GLY A 189 -23.52 -25.26 -21.68
C GLY A 189 -22.62 -26.44 -21.93
N ASP A 190 -22.73 -26.99 -23.15
CA ASP A 190 -21.89 -28.11 -23.56
C ASP A 190 -20.59 -27.61 -24.19
N LEU A 191 -19.49 -28.17 -23.75
CA LEU A 191 -18.14 -27.89 -24.28
C LEU A 191 -18.05 -28.17 -25.78
N SER A 192 -18.80 -29.20 -26.27
CA SER A 192 -18.82 -29.56 -27.68
C SER A 192 -19.50 -28.52 -28.58
N ALA A 193 -20.28 -27.61 -27.99
CA ALA A 193 -20.92 -26.50 -28.72
C ALA A 193 -19.93 -25.33 -28.97
N LEU A 194 -18.80 -25.25 -28.23
CA LEU A 194 -17.81 -24.20 -28.39
C LEU A 194 -16.96 -24.43 -29.66
N ASP A 195 -17.01 -23.47 -30.57
CA ASP A 195 -16.06 -23.40 -31.68
C ASP A 195 -14.79 -22.70 -31.27
N LEU A 196 -13.86 -23.46 -30.68
CA LEU A 196 -12.55 -22.91 -30.21
C LEU A 196 -11.74 -22.34 -31.38
N GLN A 197 -11.87 -22.92 -32.62
CA GLN A 197 -11.12 -22.39 -33.76
C GLN A 197 -11.67 -21.04 -34.23
N ALA A 198 -12.98 -20.82 -34.17
CA ALA A 198 -13.57 -19.52 -34.44
C ALA A 198 -13.16 -18.50 -33.36
N LEU A 199 -13.09 -18.93 -32.11
CA LEU A 199 -12.70 -18.10 -30.99
C LEU A 199 -11.20 -17.69 -31.07
N GLU A 200 -10.33 -18.58 -31.51
CA GLU A 200 -8.90 -18.32 -31.69
C GLU A 200 -8.58 -17.29 -32.79
N ARG A 201 -9.54 -16.99 -33.66
CA ARG A 201 -9.40 -15.91 -34.66
C ARG A 201 -9.54 -14.51 -34.05
N VAL A 202 -10.22 -14.38 -32.92
CA VAL A 202 -10.50 -13.09 -32.24
C VAL A 202 -9.83 -12.96 -30.88
N ALA A 203 -9.43 -14.08 -30.27
CA ALA A 203 -8.82 -14.16 -28.96
C ALA A 203 -7.84 -15.33 -28.88
N ARG A 204 -6.82 -15.23 -28.06
CA ARG A 204 -5.94 -16.36 -27.73
C ARG A 204 -6.51 -17.10 -26.52
N VAL A 205 -6.72 -18.40 -26.61
CA VAL A 205 -7.07 -19.24 -25.46
C VAL A 205 -5.83 -19.40 -24.56
N VAL A 206 -5.87 -18.82 -23.38
CA VAL A 206 -4.77 -18.88 -22.38
C VAL A 206 -4.97 -20.06 -21.45
N ALA A 207 -6.24 -20.38 -21.14
CA ALA A 207 -6.60 -21.59 -20.42
C ALA A 207 -7.86 -22.17 -21.05
N GLU A 208 -7.79 -23.46 -21.41
CA GLU A 208 -8.92 -24.20 -21.94
C GLU A 208 -10.07 -24.29 -20.93
N PRO A 209 -11.31 -24.47 -21.44
CA PRO A 209 -12.49 -24.64 -20.60
C PRO A 209 -12.32 -25.80 -19.62
N ARG A 210 -12.56 -25.55 -18.36
CA ARG A 210 -12.52 -26.56 -17.28
C ARG A 210 -13.72 -26.42 -16.36
N PRO A 211 -14.22 -27.52 -15.78
CA PRO A 211 -15.29 -27.45 -14.79
C PRO A 211 -14.84 -26.69 -13.52
N GLU A 212 -15.66 -25.74 -13.09
CA GLU A 212 -15.52 -25.03 -11.82
C GLU A 212 -16.90 -24.97 -11.15
N GLY A 213 -17.17 -25.91 -10.23
CA GLY A 213 -18.49 -26.09 -9.64
C GLY A 213 -19.55 -26.54 -10.65
N ARG A 214 -20.55 -25.69 -10.89
CA ARG A 214 -21.65 -25.94 -11.87
C ARG A 214 -21.43 -25.26 -13.22
N LEU A 215 -20.34 -24.52 -13.34
CA LEU A 215 -20.01 -23.77 -14.55
C LEU A 215 -18.73 -24.31 -15.18
N LEU A 216 -18.52 -23.93 -16.41
CA LEU A 216 -17.24 -24.05 -17.10
C LEU A 216 -16.54 -22.71 -17.06
N THR A 217 -15.24 -22.72 -16.80
CA THR A 217 -14.40 -21.52 -16.74
C THR A 217 -13.29 -21.64 -17.77
N MET A 218 -13.08 -20.58 -18.56
CA MET A 218 -11.95 -20.44 -19.49
C MET A 218 -11.27 -19.08 -19.33
N ARG A 219 -10.06 -18.96 -19.89
CA ARG A 219 -9.35 -17.67 -19.95
C ARG A 219 -8.98 -17.34 -21.39
N LEU A 220 -9.34 -16.14 -21.79
CA LEU A 220 -9.02 -15.60 -23.11
C LEU A 220 -8.14 -14.37 -22.98
N GLN A 221 -7.10 -14.27 -23.80
CA GLN A 221 -6.34 -13.06 -24.00
C GLN A 221 -6.86 -12.37 -25.27
N LEU A 222 -7.30 -11.13 -25.14
CA LEU A 222 -7.81 -10.33 -26.25
C LEU A 222 -6.72 -9.42 -26.79
N PRO A 223 -6.61 -9.24 -28.13
CA PRO A 223 -5.60 -8.35 -28.72
C PRO A 223 -5.82 -6.88 -28.36
N SER A 224 -7.06 -6.48 -28.12
CA SER A 224 -7.44 -5.12 -27.71
C SER A 224 -8.77 -5.13 -26.96
N ALA A 225 -9.07 -4.04 -26.26
CA ALA A 225 -10.36 -3.83 -25.61
C ALA A 225 -11.56 -3.91 -26.60
N ASP A 226 -11.35 -3.49 -27.85
CA ASP A 226 -12.39 -3.55 -28.89
C ASP A 226 -12.75 -4.98 -29.28
N SER A 227 -11.84 -5.93 -29.08
CA SER A 227 -12.09 -7.37 -29.38
C SER A 227 -13.05 -8.03 -28.39
N VAL A 228 -13.34 -7.41 -27.25
CA VAL A 228 -14.26 -7.93 -26.21
C VAL A 228 -15.64 -8.22 -26.79
N ARG A 229 -16.21 -7.27 -27.55
CA ARG A 229 -17.53 -7.42 -28.14
C ARG A 229 -17.60 -8.62 -29.10
N SER A 230 -16.60 -8.78 -29.96
CA SER A 230 -16.54 -9.86 -30.91
C SER A 230 -16.42 -11.24 -30.23
N ALA A 231 -15.58 -11.34 -29.20
CA ALA A 231 -15.43 -12.55 -28.42
C ALA A 231 -16.73 -12.93 -27.68
N LEU A 232 -17.36 -11.94 -27.01
CA LEU A 232 -18.62 -12.15 -26.29
C LEU A 232 -19.76 -12.55 -27.25
N SER A 233 -19.87 -11.96 -28.46
CA SER A 233 -20.88 -12.32 -29.42
C SER A 233 -20.73 -13.79 -29.86
N LEU A 234 -19.53 -14.22 -30.21
CA LEU A 234 -19.25 -15.60 -30.60
C LEU A 234 -19.58 -16.61 -29.48
N LEU A 235 -19.25 -16.25 -28.25
CA LEU A 235 -19.55 -17.12 -27.11
C LEU A 235 -21.05 -17.20 -26.82
N ASN A 236 -21.74 -16.04 -26.79
CA ASN A 236 -23.16 -15.97 -26.46
C ASN A 236 -24.09 -16.68 -27.46
N GLU A 237 -23.63 -16.90 -28.70
CA GLU A 237 -24.35 -17.72 -29.70
C GLU A 237 -24.34 -19.21 -29.37
N ARG A 238 -23.41 -19.69 -28.55
CA ARG A 238 -23.13 -21.11 -28.34
C ARG A 238 -23.31 -21.57 -26.91
N VAL A 239 -23.05 -20.67 -25.94
CA VAL A 239 -23.08 -20.97 -24.49
C VAL A 239 -23.74 -19.83 -23.72
N GLU A 240 -24.26 -20.15 -22.56
CA GLU A 240 -24.85 -19.15 -21.67
C GLU A 240 -23.76 -18.53 -20.80
N ILE A 241 -23.33 -17.29 -21.09
CA ILE A 241 -22.34 -16.57 -20.31
C ILE A 241 -22.94 -16.21 -18.95
N ARG A 242 -22.26 -16.56 -17.84
CA ARG A 242 -22.63 -16.30 -16.46
C ARG A 242 -21.73 -15.30 -15.78
N GLY A 243 -20.48 -15.19 -16.24
CA GLY A 243 -19.49 -14.23 -15.73
C GLY A 243 -18.49 -13.85 -16.83
N PHE A 244 -18.08 -12.60 -16.81
CA PHE A 244 -17.02 -12.06 -17.65
C PHE A 244 -16.25 -11.05 -16.85
N GLU A 245 -14.98 -11.34 -16.57
CA GLU A 245 -14.15 -10.56 -15.67
C GLU A 245 -12.73 -10.37 -16.24
N GLU A 246 -12.24 -9.15 -16.27
CA GLU A 246 -10.85 -8.88 -16.61
C GLU A 246 -9.94 -9.35 -15.47
N ILE A 247 -8.96 -10.19 -15.79
CA ILE A 247 -7.93 -10.61 -14.84
C ILE A 247 -6.85 -9.54 -14.79
N ILE A 248 -6.95 -8.69 -13.81
CA ILE A 248 -5.92 -7.69 -13.53
C ILE A 248 -4.87 -8.34 -12.63
N PRO A 249 -3.58 -8.38 -13.01
CA PRO A 249 -2.53 -9.00 -12.21
C PRO A 249 -2.39 -8.30 -10.86
N SER A 250 -1.99 -9.05 -9.85
CA SER A 250 -1.64 -8.47 -8.56
C SER A 250 -0.35 -7.64 -8.65
N MET A 251 -0.17 -6.69 -7.74
CA MET A 251 1.09 -5.98 -7.62
C MET A 251 2.25 -6.92 -7.31
N ASN A 252 1.98 -8.04 -6.63
CA ASN A 252 2.98 -9.07 -6.37
C ASN A 252 3.46 -9.75 -7.67
N ASP A 253 2.54 -10.08 -8.58
CA ASP A 253 2.90 -10.69 -9.87
C ASP A 253 3.72 -9.71 -10.73
N ILE A 254 3.34 -8.44 -10.72
CA ILE A 254 4.06 -7.38 -11.43
C ILE A 254 5.46 -7.19 -10.83
N PHE A 255 5.57 -7.18 -9.50
CA PHE A 255 6.83 -7.07 -8.78
C PHE A 255 7.79 -8.20 -9.17
N ILE A 256 7.33 -9.46 -9.13
CA ILE A 256 8.15 -10.62 -9.50
C ILE A 256 8.67 -10.50 -10.93
N ARG A 257 7.82 -10.13 -11.88
CA ARG A 257 8.22 -9.93 -13.30
C ARG A 257 9.19 -8.77 -13.45
N ALA A 258 8.97 -7.66 -12.75
CA ALA A 258 9.84 -6.48 -12.82
C ALA A 258 11.25 -6.77 -12.32
N VAL A 259 11.38 -7.45 -11.19
CA VAL A 259 12.69 -7.82 -10.60
C VAL A 259 13.34 -8.97 -11.37
N GLY A 260 12.54 -9.86 -11.97
CA GLY A 260 13.01 -10.93 -12.84
C GLY A 260 13.51 -10.47 -14.21
N GLY A 261 13.29 -9.20 -14.59
CA GLY A 261 13.70 -8.65 -15.90
C GLY A 261 12.76 -9.02 -17.03
N GLU A 262 11.50 -9.35 -16.72
CA GLU A 262 10.46 -9.75 -17.66
C GLU A 262 9.48 -8.60 -18.02
N LEU A 263 9.77 -7.36 -17.63
CA LEU A 263 8.99 -6.17 -17.96
C LEU A 263 9.68 -5.29 -19.00
#